data_69235ec58ad800082f2664c4ef685cf0
#
_entry.id   69235ec58ad800082f2664c4ef685cf0
#
_cell.length_a   1.000
_cell.length_b   1.000
_cell.length_c   1.000
_cell.angle_alpha   90.00
_cell.angle_beta   90.00
_cell.angle_gamma   90.00
#
_symmetry.space_group_name_H-M   'P 1'
#
loop_
_entity.id
_entity.type
_entity.pdbx_description
1 polymer ?
#
loop_
_entity_poly.entity_id
_entity_poly.type
_entity_poly.pdbx_seq_one_letter_code
_entity_poly.pdbx_strand_id
1 'polypeptide(L)'
;MQLSEKQLRFLRGRAHALKPIIQVGQKALNPGVIAETRRALHDHELIKLRVQGMDRDSRNATLAELVTATDSVLVTRIGHVAVLFKANEKLSKIPLPDGPQ
;
A
#
# COMPACT_ATOMS: atom_id res chain seq x y z
N MET A 1 -9.92 -2.78 7.55
CA MET A 1 -10.57 -1.68 6.82
C MET A 1 -11.05 -2.15 5.45
N GLN A 2 -12.24 -1.77 5.09
CA GLN A 2 -12.77 -2.07 3.76
C GLN A 2 -13.03 -0.76 3.01
N LEU A 3 -12.60 -0.73 1.77
CA LEU A 3 -12.78 0.46 0.93
C LEU A 3 -13.80 0.15 -0.16
N SER A 4 -14.67 1.12 -0.44
CA SER A 4 -15.61 1.02 -1.53
C SER A 4 -14.88 1.16 -2.87
N GLU A 5 -15.53 0.78 -3.96
CA GLU A 5 -14.95 0.95 -5.28
C GLU A 5 -14.68 2.43 -5.57
N LYS A 6 -15.55 3.31 -5.11
CA LYS A 6 -15.38 4.74 -5.26
C LYS A 6 -14.12 5.23 -4.52
N GLN A 7 -13.92 4.73 -3.31
CA GLN A 7 -12.74 5.10 -2.52
C GLN A 7 -11.46 4.56 -3.14
N LEU A 8 -11.49 3.33 -3.64
CA LEU A 8 -10.33 2.75 -4.32
C LEU A 8 -9.95 3.55 -5.57
N ARG A 9 -10.96 3.96 -6.34
CA ARG A 9 -10.71 4.76 -7.55
C ARG A 9 -10.09 6.10 -7.20
N PHE A 10 -10.59 6.73 -6.14
CA PHE A 10 -10.04 7.99 -5.66
C PHE A 10 -8.57 7.83 -5.27
N LEU A 11 -8.25 6.77 -4.54
CA LEU A 11 -6.88 6.52 -4.09
C LEU A 11 -5.96 6.19 -5.25
N ARG A 12 -6.44 5.43 -6.24
CA ARG A 12 -5.66 5.15 -7.45
C ARG A 12 -5.28 6.45 -8.18
N GLY A 13 -6.24 7.37 -8.25
CA GLY A 13 -5.97 8.67 -8.87
C GLY A 13 -4.90 9.46 -8.13
N ARG A 14 -4.99 9.51 -6.81
CA ARG A 14 -3.98 10.22 -6.02
C ARG A 14 -2.61 9.57 -6.12
N ALA A 15 -2.57 8.25 -6.26
CA ALA A 15 -1.32 7.52 -6.33
C ALA A 15 -0.51 7.82 -7.60
N HIS A 16 -1.15 8.32 -8.64
CA HIS A 16 -0.44 8.66 -9.87
C HIS A 16 0.68 9.68 -9.66
N ALA A 17 0.50 10.58 -8.69
CA ALA A 17 1.49 11.61 -8.40
C ALA A 17 2.60 11.14 -7.47
N LEU A 18 2.46 9.95 -6.89
CA LEU A 18 3.41 9.45 -5.91
C LEU A 18 4.56 8.71 -6.58
N LYS A 19 5.71 8.75 -5.91
CA LYS A 19 6.87 7.94 -6.30
C LYS A 19 7.02 6.79 -5.33
N PRO A 20 7.55 5.64 -5.78
CA PRO A 20 7.81 4.53 -4.85
C PRO A 20 8.82 4.97 -3.80
N ILE A 21 8.48 4.77 -2.53
CA ILE A 21 9.35 5.15 -1.42
C ILE A 21 9.87 3.93 -0.66
N ILE A 22 9.37 2.75 -0.96
CA ILE A 22 9.81 1.51 -0.33
C ILE A 22 10.11 0.49 -1.42
N GLN A 23 11.22 -0.23 -1.25
CA GLN A 23 11.56 -1.33 -2.13
C GLN A 23 11.57 -2.64 -1.35
N VAL A 24 10.87 -3.63 -1.88
CA VAL A 24 10.87 -4.98 -1.35
C VAL A 24 11.67 -5.84 -2.32
N GLY A 25 12.79 -6.35 -1.86
CA GLY A 25 13.68 -7.12 -2.71
C GLY A 25 13.34 -8.59 -2.76
N GLN A 26 14.20 -9.34 -3.46
CA GLN A 26 14.01 -10.75 -3.73
C GLN A 26 13.96 -11.61 -2.47
N LYS A 27 14.57 -11.16 -1.39
CA LYS A 27 14.60 -11.92 -0.14
C LYS A 27 13.33 -11.77 0.68
N ALA A 28 12.32 -11.15 0.08
CA ALA A 28 11.01 -11.02 0.68
C ALA A 28 10.99 -10.16 1.93
N LEU A 29 10.01 -10.40 2.80
CA LEU A 29 9.79 -9.56 3.95
C LEU A 29 10.72 -9.89 5.10
N ASN A 30 11.14 -8.86 5.79
CA ASN A 30 11.86 -8.98 7.04
C ASN A 30 11.32 -7.91 7.99
N PRO A 31 11.65 -7.98 9.29
CA PRO A 31 11.11 -7.01 10.26
C PRO A 31 11.44 -5.56 9.90
N GLY A 32 12.58 -5.31 9.27
CA GLY A 32 12.97 -3.95 8.87
C GLY A 32 12.05 -3.38 7.80
N VAL A 33 11.73 -4.17 6.78
CA VAL A 33 10.82 -3.74 5.71
C VAL A 33 9.42 -3.49 6.27
N ILE A 34 8.95 -4.36 7.15
CA ILE A 34 7.63 -4.20 7.76
C ILE A 34 7.58 -2.93 8.60
N ALA A 35 8.61 -2.68 9.41
CA ALA A 35 8.67 -1.48 10.24
C ALA A 35 8.72 -0.22 9.39
N GLU A 36 9.51 -0.23 8.32
CA GLU A 36 9.61 0.90 7.40
C GLU A 36 8.27 1.19 6.73
N THR A 37 7.57 0.13 6.32
CA THR A 37 6.26 0.27 5.68
C THR A 37 5.24 0.83 6.65
N ARG A 38 5.24 0.35 7.91
CA ARG A 38 4.36 0.89 8.94
C ARG A 38 4.59 2.38 9.17
N ARG A 39 5.85 2.79 9.23
CA ARG A 39 6.18 4.20 9.42
C ARG A 39 5.70 5.04 8.24
N ALA A 40 5.94 4.56 7.02
CA ALA A 40 5.52 5.28 5.83
C ALA A 40 3.99 5.45 5.79
N LEU A 41 3.27 4.39 6.14
CA LEU A 41 1.81 4.45 6.19
C LEU A 41 1.32 5.41 7.28
N HIS A 42 2.00 5.43 8.41
CA HIS A 42 1.65 6.37 9.47
C HIS A 42 1.86 7.82 9.02
N ASP A 43 2.94 8.08 8.30
CA ASP A 43 3.29 9.44 7.89
C ASP A 43 2.47 9.93 6.69
N HIS A 44 2.13 9.04 5.78
CA HIS A 44 1.55 9.43 4.49
C HIS A 44 0.17 8.86 4.21
N GLU A 45 -0.24 7.82 4.89
CA GLU A 45 -1.47 7.07 4.69
C GLU A 45 -1.54 6.32 3.36
N LEU A 46 -1.16 6.97 2.27
CA LEU A 46 -1.12 6.36 0.94
C LEU A 46 0.33 6.33 0.47
N ILE A 47 0.82 5.14 0.18
CA ILE A 47 2.20 4.98 -0.27
C ILE A 47 2.28 4.10 -1.50
N LYS A 48 3.35 4.29 -2.25
CA LYS A 48 3.69 3.46 -3.40
C LYS A 48 4.97 2.72 -3.09
N LEU A 49 5.00 1.43 -3.43
CA LEU A 49 6.20 0.63 -3.22
C LEU A 49 6.49 -0.21 -4.45
N ARG A 50 7.72 -0.69 -4.53
CA ARG A 50 8.18 -1.52 -5.63
C ARG A 50 8.61 -2.88 -5.11
N VAL A 51 8.11 -3.94 -5.75
CA VAL A 51 8.46 -5.31 -5.40
C VAL A 51 9.24 -5.90 -6.56
N GLN A 52 10.52 -6.14 -6.37
CA GLN A 52 11.42 -6.54 -7.45
C GLN A 52 12.03 -7.91 -7.19
N GLY A 53 12.49 -8.53 -8.27
CA GLY A 53 13.26 -9.77 -8.19
C GLY A 53 12.45 -11.01 -7.92
N MET A 54 11.14 -10.95 -8.13
CA MET A 54 10.24 -12.08 -7.89
C MET A 54 9.35 -12.32 -9.08
N ASP A 55 8.91 -13.57 -9.23
CA ASP A 55 7.86 -13.86 -10.20
C ASP A 55 6.53 -13.32 -9.70
N ARG A 56 5.51 -13.43 -10.55
CA ARG A 56 4.18 -12.88 -10.26
C ARG A 56 3.56 -13.46 -9.00
N ASP A 57 3.63 -14.78 -8.83
CA ASP A 57 3.00 -15.43 -7.70
C ASP A 57 3.69 -15.09 -6.40
N SER A 58 5.02 -15.06 -6.40
CA SER A 58 5.80 -14.67 -5.22
C SER A 58 5.55 -13.21 -4.86
N ARG A 59 5.43 -12.35 -5.85
CA ARG A 59 5.12 -10.95 -5.66
C ARG A 59 3.76 -10.76 -4.99
N ASN A 60 2.76 -11.48 -5.48
CA ASN A 60 1.41 -11.40 -4.91
C ASN A 60 1.38 -11.92 -3.49
N ALA A 61 2.08 -13.02 -3.21
CA ALA A 61 2.15 -13.59 -1.87
C ALA A 61 2.85 -12.63 -0.90
N THR A 62 3.92 -12.01 -1.35
CA THR A 62 4.67 -11.05 -0.52
C THR A 62 3.81 -9.84 -0.20
N LEU A 63 3.07 -9.33 -1.17
CA LEU A 63 2.18 -8.19 -0.93
C LEU A 63 1.05 -8.54 0.03
N ALA A 64 0.46 -9.73 -0.10
CA ALA A 64 -0.60 -10.16 0.80
C ALA A 64 -0.07 -10.25 2.25
N GLU A 65 1.13 -10.76 2.41
CA GLU A 65 1.77 -10.85 3.72
C GLU A 65 2.05 -9.47 4.30
N LEU A 66 2.55 -8.56 3.48
CA LEU A 66 2.84 -7.20 3.91
C LEU A 66 1.58 -6.45 4.31
N VAL A 67 0.51 -6.60 3.54
CA VAL A 67 -0.79 -5.99 3.85
C VAL A 67 -1.30 -6.47 5.19
N THR A 68 -1.22 -7.78 5.45
CA THR A 68 -1.63 -8.34 6.73
C THR A 68 -0.77 -7.82 7.87
N ALA A 69 0.56 -7.82 7.69
CA ALA A 69 1.49 -7.41 8.74
C ALA A 69 1.36 -5.93 9.10
N THR A 70 0.96 -5.10 8.17
CA THR A 70 0.83 -3.64 8.38
C THR A 70 -0.60 -3.19 8.60
N ASP A 71 -1.56 -4.11 8.52
CA ASP A 71 -2.99 -3.79 8.64
C ASP A 71 -3.38 -2.70 7.65
N SER A 72 -2.94 -2.85 6.42
CA SER A 72 -3.23 -1.89 5.35
C SER A 72 -4.12 -2.54 4.28
N VAL A 73 -4.44 -1.76 3.26
CA VAL A 73 -5.26 -2.22 2.14
C VAL A 73 -4.44 -2.09 0.86
N LEU A 74 -4.45 -3.12 0.04
CA LEU A 74 -3.84 -3.06 -1.29
C LEU A 74 -4.80 -2.33 -2.21
N VAL A 75 -4.43 -1.13 -2.63
CA VAL A 75 -5.26 -0.30 -3.49
C VAL A 75 -5.16 -0.78 -4.94
N THR A 76 -3.96 -1.03 -5.41
CA THR A 76 -3.72 -1.53 -6.76
C THR A 76 -2.30 -2.07 -6.89
N ARG A 77 -2.10 -2.92 -7.88
CA ARG A 77 -0.78 -3.41 -8.25
C ARG A 77 -0.68 -3.43 -9.77
N ILE A 78 0.33 -2.78 -10.29
CA ILE A 78 0.60 -2.75 -11.73
C ILE A 78 2.06 -3.14 -11.92
N GLY A 79 2.29 -4.33 -12.49
CA GLY A 79 3.64 -4.84 -12.66
C GLY A 79 4.34 -5.00 -11.32
N HIS A 80 5.47 -4.32 -11.15
CA HIS A 80 6.28 -4.38 -9.93
C HIS A 80 5.90 -3.32 -8.91
N VAL A 81 4.91 -2.49 -9.21
CA VAL A 81 4.53 -1.36 -8.35
C VAL A 81 3.22 -1.66 -7.66
N ALA A 82 3.16 -1.40 -6.36
CA ALA A 82 1.94 -1.56 -5.58
C ALA A 82 1.64 -0.30 -4.79
N VAL A 83 0.37 -0.07 -4.51
CA VAL A 83 -0.10 1.07 -3.72
C VAL A 83 -0.82 0.54 -2.50
N LEU A 84 -0.39 0.96 -1.33
CA LEU A 84 -0.99 0.59 -0.06
C LEU A 84 -1.60 1.81 0.61
N PHE A 85 -2.68 1.57 1.37
CA PHE A 85 -3.36 2.63 2.11
C PHE A 85 -3.72 2.15 3.50
N LYS A 86 -3.52 3.04 4.48
CA LYS A 86 -4.01 2.84 5.84
C LYS A 86 -4.37 4.19 6.42
N ALA A 87 -5.65 4.38 6.75
CA ALA A 87 -6.10 5.64 7.33
C ALA A 87 -5.51 5.82 8.74
N ASN A 88 -5.06 7.03 9.02
CA ASN A 88 -4.63 7.41 10.36
C ASN A 88 -5.85 7.89 11.12
N GLU A 89 -6.24 7.18 12.17
CA GLU A 89 -7.47 7.47 12.88
C GLU A 89 -7.49 8.86 13.53
N LYS A 90 -6.34 9.35 13.93
CA LYS A 90 -6.26 10.63 14.64
C LYS A 90 -6.02 11.82 13.72
N LEU A 91 -5.26 11.61 12.65
CA LEU A 91 -4.83 12.70 11.78
C LEU A 91 -4.93 12.29 10.32
N SER A 92 -6.15 11.99 9.88
CA SER A 92 -6.32 11.59 8.50
C SER A 92 -5.94 12.74 7.56
N LYS A 93 -5.05 12.45 6.62
CA LYS A 93 -4.53 13.46 5.68
C LYS A 93 -5.21 13.38 4.33
N ILE A 94 -5.90 12.30 4.04
CA ILE A 94 -6.49 12.07 2.74
C ILE A 94 -8.00 12.15 2.87
N PRO A 95 -8.64 13.10 2.16
CA PRO A 95 -10.08 13.28 2.26
C PRO A 95 -10.81 12.24 1.40
N LEU A 96 -10.94 11.03 1.93
CA LEU A 96 -11.65 9.97 1.22
C LEU A 96 -13.09 10.38 0.93
N PRO A 97 -13.58 10.08 -0.26
CA PRO A 97 -15.00 10.27 -0.53
C PRO A 97 -15.83 9.33 0.32
N ASP A 98 -17.07 9.71 0.57
CA ASP A 98 -17.98 8.87 1.32
C ASP A 98 -18.23 7.58 0.55
N GLY A 99 -18.18 6.47 1.26
CA GLY A 99 -18.56 5.18 0.73
C GLY A 99 -19.63 4.62 1.63
N PRO A 100 -20.34 3.60 1.15
CA PRO A 100 -20.39 3.08 -0.20
C PRO A 100 -21.18 4.00 -1.09
N GLN A 101 -21.11 3.76 -2.39
CA GLN A 101 -21.92 4.54 -3.31
C GLN A 101 -22.95 3.70 -4.01
#